data_a6c92685fc8c99cde7077948e885ea6d
#
_entry.id   a6c92685fc8c99cde7077948e885ea6d
#
_cell.length_a   1.000
_cell.length_b   1.000
_cell.length_c   1.000
_cell.angle_alpha   90.00
_cell.angle_beta   90.00
_cell.angle_gamma   90.00
#
_symmetry.space_group_name_H-M   'P 1'
#
loop_
_entity.id
_entity.type
_entity.pdbx_description
1 polymer ?
#
loop_
_entity_poly.entity_id
_entity_poly.type
_entity_poly.pdbx_seq_one_letter_code
_entity_poly.pdbx_strand_id
1 'polypeptide(L)'
;MKCVFGLVLVSTLASIACHADTEVQFPMRNDPNFSTKVEKPSFEAETGPLIVIDGGHNNFFITTGLIQPLLELLKSDGYRIDFSGGQLNSAALDQADIFLVITPMSSAYTDFEENYAEAYSSEELAVLERWVREGGSLIVFSEHFPFDIAVSGLLETFGISTSIGITIDHDFSNESAGEIVFEGERLDKRHPIVAGKRSVTKVASYG
;
A
#
# COMPACT_ATOMS: atom_id res chain seq x y z
N MET A 1 -39.03 74.01 1.55
CA MET A 1 -37.78 73.30 1.91
C MET A 1 -38.05 71.78 1.88
N LYS A 2 -37.65 71.12 0.82
CA LYS A 2 -37.86 69.67 0.65
C LYS A 2 -36.49 68.99 0.80
N CYS A 3 -36.29 68.19 1.84
CA CYS A 3 -35.12 67.32 1.99
C CYS A 3 -35.34 66.09 1.20
N VAL A 4 -34.43 65.80 0.24
CA VAL A 4 -34.35 64.53 -0.50
C VAL A 4 -33.34 63.65 0.20
N PHE A 5 -33.80 62.55 0.77
CA PHE A 5 -32.94 61.54 1.31
C PHE A 5 -32.50 60.62 0.15
N GLY A 6 -31.20 60.62 -0.17
CA GLY A 6 -30.58 59.71 -1.09
C GLY A 6 -30.24 58.41 -0.37
N LEU A 7 -30.82 57.28 -0.82
CA LEU A 7 -30.50 55.94 -0.36
C LEU A 7 -29.27 55.46 -1.13
N VAL A 8 -28.13 55.30 -0.43
CA VAL A 8 -26.92 54.69 -0.99
C VAL A 8 -27.01 53.20 -0.73
N LEU A 9 -27.24 52.42 -1.80
CA LEU A 9 -27.18 50.96 -1.77
C LEU A 9 -25.71 50.56 -1.90
N VAL A 10 -25.10 50.09 -0.80
CA VAL A 10 -23.77 49.45 -0.82
C VAL A 10 -23.96 47.97 -1.13
N SER A 11 -23.70 47.58 -2.37
CA SER A 11 -23.64 46.17 -2.77
C SER A 11 -22.29 45.57 -2.35
N THR A 12 -22.29 44.81 -1.27
CA THR A 12 -21.15 43.97 -0.90
C THR A 12 -21.13 42.75 -1.83
N LEU A 13 -20.22 42.78 -2.82
CA LEU A 13 -19.82 41.61 -3.58
C LEU A 13 -19.05 40.67 -2.64
N ALA A 14 -19.71 39.63 -2.14
CA ALA A 14 -19.04 38.53 -1.51
C ALA A 14 -18.29 37.76 -2.59
N SER A 15 -16.98 37.94 -2.64
CA SER A 15 -16.10 37.08 -3.43
C SER A 15 -16.14 35.66 -2.83
N ILE A 16 -16.87 34.78 -3.46
CA ILE A 16 -16.76 33.35 -3.20
C ILE A 16 -15.39 32.93 -3.75
N ALA A 17 -14.39 32.86 -2.87
CA ALA A 17 -13.14 32.21 -3.19
C ALA A 17 -13.45 30.73 -3.38
N CYS A 18 -13.54 30.30 -4.64
CA CYS A 18 -13.53 28.91 -5.00
C CYS A 18 -12.13 28.40 -4.63
N HIS A 19 -12.00 27.71 -3.50
CA HIS A 19 -10.83 26.92 -3.24
C HIS A 19 -10.89 25.79 -4.26
N ALA A 20 -10.11 25.91 -5.32
CA ALA A 20 -9.78 24.77 -6.13
C ALA A 20 -8.99 23.83 -5.21
N ASP A 21 -9.60 22.72 -4.81
CA ASP A 21 -8.87 21.61 -4.26
C ASP A 21 -7.83 21.24 -5.32
N THR A 22 -6.58 21.60 -5.06
CA THR A 22 -5.46 21.13 -5.86
C THR A 22 -5.30 19.66 -5.50
N GLU A 23 -6.04 18.83 -6.21
CA GLU A 23 -5.83 17.39 -6.24
C GLU A 23 -4.36 17.18 -6.59
N VAL A 24 -3.56 16.67 -5.64
CA VAL A 24 -2.15 16.37 -5.87
C VAL A 24 -2.13 15.28 -6.94
N GLN A 25 -1.84 15.67 -8.17
CA GLN A 25 -1.81 14.75 -9.29
C GLN A 25 -0.55 13.91 -9.17
N PHE A 26 -0.71 12.67 -8.70
CA PHE A 26 0.38 11.73 -8.58
C PHE A 26 0.87 11.32 -9.98
N PRO A 27 2.18 11.35 -10.28
CA PRO A 27 2.69 11.08 -11.62
C PRO A 27 2.57 9.60 -12.01
N MET A 28 2.43 8.68 -11.02
CA MET A 28 2.27 7.25 -11.29
C MET A 28 0.83 6.92 -11.68
N ARG A 29 0.69 6.04 -12.65
CA ARG A 29 -0.60 5.56 -13.15
C ARG A 29 -0.52 4.07 -13.41
N ASN A 30 -1.64 3.37 -13.22
CA ASN A 30 -1.77 2.01 -13.67
C ASN A 30 -1.67 1.95 -15.20
N ASP A 31 -0.88 1.00 -15.73
CA ASP A 31 -0.82 0.75 -17.16
C ASP A 31 -2.12 0.08 -17.63
N PRO A 32 -2.94 0.75 -18.46
CA PRO A 32 -4.21 0.20 -18.92
C PRO A 32 -4.05 -1.01 -19.85
N ASN A 33 -2.83 -1.25 -20.37
CA ASN A 33 -2.53 -2.39 -21.24
C ASN A 33 -1.93 -3.57 -20.45
N PHE A 34 -1.67 -3.41 -19.15
CA PHE A 34 -1.17 -4.50 -18.33
C PHE A 34 -2.24 -5.58 -18.18
N SER A 35 -1.92 -6.81 -18.57
CA SER A 35 -2.86 -7.93 -18.44
C SER A 35 -2.72 -8.60 -17.07
N THR A 36 -3.78 -8.52 -16.28
CA THR A 36 -3.90 -9.22 -14.99
C THR A 36 -4.46 -10.64 -15.13
N LYS A 37 -4.72 -11.09 -16.36
CA LYS A 37 -5.29 -12.41 -16.63
C LYS A 37 -4.30 -13.53 -16.32
N VAL A 38 -4.71 -14.45 -15.43
CA VAL A 38 -3.97 -15.66 -15.11
C VAL A 38 -4.51 -16.81 -15.96
N GLU A 39 -3.69 -17.32 -16.89
CA GLU A 39 -4.09 -18.40 -17.83
C GLU A 39 -4.39 -19.73 -17.13
N LYS A 40 -3.75 -20.01 -16.01
CA LYS A 40 -3.94 -21.22 -15.20
C LYS A 40 -4.10 -20.81 -13.74
N PRO A 41 -5.30 -20.41 -13.32
CA PRO A 41 -5.55 -19.97 -11.95
C PRO A 41 -5.19 -21.05 -10.93
N SER A 42 -4.74 -20.63 -9.76
CA SER A 42 -4.43 -21.52 -8.63
C SER A 42 -5.69 -22.12 -8.03
N PHE A 43 -6.79 -21.39 -8.10
CA PHE A 43 -8.10 -21.77 -7.56
C PHE A 43 -9.20 -21.47 -8.58
N GLU A 44 -10.36 -22.10 -8.46
CA GLU A 44 -11.56 -21.65 -9.14
C GLU A 44 -11.93 -20.24 -8.64
N ALA A 45 -12.68 -19.50 -9.44
CA ALA A 45 -13.04 -18.12 -9.13
C ALA A 45 -13.66 -18.01 -7.71
N GLU A 46 -13.09 -17.16 -6.88
CA GLU A 46 -13.54 -16.86 -5.51
C GLU A 46 -13.57 -18.07 -4.55
N THR A 47 -12.86 -19.15 -4.84
CA THR A 47 -12.77 -20.32 -3.95
C THR A 47 -11.44 -20.42 -3.21
N GLY A 48 -10.47 -19.59 -3.57
CA GLY A 48 -9.15 -19.55 -2.95
C GLY A 48 -9.17 -18.95 -1.54
N PRO A 49 -8.00 -18.92 -0.89
CA PRO A 49 -7.82 -18.28 0.41
C PRO A 49 -8.34 -16.85 0.45
N LEU A 50 -8.81 -16.41 1.62
CA LEU A 50 -9.20 -15.03 1.84
C LEU A 50 -7.97 -14.17 2.17
N ILE A 51 -7.71 -13.21 1.32
CA ILE A 51 -6.72 -12.16 1.57
C ILE A 51 -7.46 -10.96 2.14
N VAL A 52 -7.16 -10.62 3.38
CA VAL A 52 -7.60 -9.35 3.98
C VAL A 52 -6.48 -8.33 3.81
N ILE A 53 -6.78 -7.23 3.16
CA ILE A 53 -5.82 -6.14 2.92
C ILE A 53 -6.02 -5.06 3.96
N ASP A 54 -4.94 -4.57 4.52
CA ASP A 54 -4.98 -3.49 5.50
C ASP A 54 -5.49 -2.18 4.87
N GLY A 55 -6.73 -1.82 5.18
CA GLY A 55 -7.36 -0.56 4.75
C GLY A 55 -7.35 0.54 5.81
N GLY A 56 -6.83 0.25 7.02
CA GLY A 56 -6.92 1.14 8.17
C GLY A 56 -5.75 2.12 8.36
N HIS A 57 -4.59 1.87 7.76
CA HIS A 57 -3.35 2.59 8.03
C HIS A 57 -2.87 3.42 6.84
N ASN A 58 -3.77 4.20 6.24
CA ASN A 58 -3.47 5.14 5.16
C ASN A 58 -2.59 4.55 4.03
N ASN A 59 -2.76 3.27 3.73
CA ASN A 59 -1.94 2.55 2.76
C ASN A 59 -1.90 3.31 1.42
N PHE A 60 -0.70 3.70 1.02
CA PHE A 60 -0.47 4.59 -0.11
C PHE A 60 -1.07 4.06 -1.42
N PHE A 61 -0.80 2.80 -1.76
CA PHE A 61 -1.32 2.20 -2.99
C PHE A 61 -2.84 2.03 -3.00
N ILE A 62 -3.47 1.96 -1.82
CA ILE A 62 -4.94 1.92 -1.71
C ILE A 62 -5.51 3.32 -1.94
N THR A 63 -5.00 4.32 -1.22
CA THR A 63 -5.51 5.70 -1.30
C THR A 63 -5.30 6.33 -2.67
N THR A 64 -4.25 5.95 -3.37
CA THR A 64 -3.95 6.41 -4.75
C THR A 64 -4.61 5.58 -5.84
N GLY A 65 -5.22 4.43 -5.51
CA GLY A 65 -5.80 3.50 -6.47
C GLY A 65 -4.77 2.68 -7.27
N LEU A 66 -3.49 2.80 -6.97
CA LEU A 66 -2.41 2.07 -7.66
C LEU A 66 -2.41 0.56 -7.35
N ILE A 67 -3.13 0.13 -6.32
CA ILE A 67 -3.28 -1.29 -5.97
C ILE A 67 -4.13 -2.08 -6.98
N GLN A 68 -4.90 -1.43 -7.82
CA GLN A 68 -5.92 -2.06 -8.67
C GLN A 68 -5.39 -3.24 -9.50
N PRO A 69 -4.23 -3.17 -10.18
CA PRO A 69 -3.70 -4.31 -10.95
C PRO A 69 -3.41 -5.54 -10.07
N LEU A 70 -2.96 -5.35 -8.82
CA LEU A 70 -2.74 -6.44 -7.88
C LEU A 70 -4.07 -7.11 -7.49
N LEU A 71 -5.12 -6.31 -7.20
CA LEU A 71 -6.44 -6.84 -6.87
C LEU A 71 -7.02 -7.68 -8.01
N GLU A 72 -6.91 -7.19 -9.24
CA GLU A 72 -7.37 -7.89 -10.43
C GLU A 72 -6.58 -9.18 -10.68
N LEU A 73 -5.26 -9.15 -10.49
CA LEU A 73 -4.40 -10.32 -10.61
C LEU A 73 -4.79 -11.40 -9.60
N LEU A 74 -4.95 -11.04 -8.33
CA LEU A 74 -5.33 -11.97 -7.26
C LEU A 74 -6.73 -12.57 -7.51
N LYS A 75 -7.70 -11.76 -7.92
CA LYS A 75 -9.03 -12.24 -8.31
C LYS A 75 -8.98 -13.17 -9.52
N SER A 76 -8.15 -12.83 -10.51
CA SER A 76 -7.94 -13.68 -11.69
C SER A 76 -7.28 -15.02 -11.37
N ASP A 77 -6.51 -15.10 -10.28
CA ASP A 77 -5.90 -16.34 -9.77
C ASP A 77 -6.83 -17.11 -8.79
N GLY A 78 -8.03 -16.58 -8.54
CA GLY A 78 -9.12 -17.22 -7.79
C GLY A 78 -9.18 -16.91 -6.31
N TYR A 79 -8.36 -15.97 -5.79
CA TYR A 79 -8.40 -15.54 -4.39
C TYR A 79 -9.66 -14.73 -4.08
N ARG A 80 -10.10 -14.81 -2.83
CA ARG A 80 -11.08 -13.90 -2.23
C ARG A 80 -10.36 -12.72 -1.64
N ILE A 81 -10.94 -11.52 -1.74
CA ILE A 81 -10.32 -10.29 -1.25
C ILE A 81 -11.32 -9.51 -0.42
N ASP A 82 -10.87 -9.05 0.74
CA ASP A 82 -11.59 -8.12 1.61
C ASP A 82 -10.60 -7.07 2.17
N PHE A 83 -11.12 -6.03 2.79
CA PHE A 83 -10.34 -4.97 3.39
C PHE A 83 -10.67 -4.84 4.87
N SER A 84 -9.64 -4.74 5.71
CA SER A 84 -9.86 -4.29 7.08
C SER A 84 -10.13 -2.79 7.09
N GLY A 85 -10.91 -2.33 8.06
CA GLY A 85 -11.19 -0.91 8.27
C GLY A 85 -10.80 -0.47 9.69
N GLY A 86 -10.32 0.77 9.82
CA GLY A 86 -9.97 1.35 11.10
C GLY A 86 -8.84 0.62 11.83
N GLN A 87 -8.86 0.69 13.15
CA GLN A 87 -7.84 0.06 13.99
C GLN A 87 -7.91 -1.47 13.89
N LEU A 88 -6.76 -2.12 13.74
CA LEU A 88 -6.67 -3.57 13.60
C LEU A 88 -6.98 -4.28 14.92
N ASN A 89 -7.82 -5.29 14.86
CA ASN A 89 -8.19 -6.12 16.00
C ASN A 89 -8.35 -7.59 15.57
N SER A 90 -8.54 -8.49 16.53
CA SER A 90 -8.68 -9.92 16.24
C SER A 90 -9.83 -10.23 15.29
N ALA A 91 -10.96 -9.53 15.42
CA ALA A 91 -12.14 -9.78 14.57
C ALA A 91 -11.86 -9.47 13.08
N ALA A 92 -10.97 -8.53 12.79
CA ALA A 92 -10.54 -8.24 11.42
C ALA A 92 -9.73 -9.40 10.81
N LEU A 93 -9.09 -10.22 11.63
CA LEU A 93 -8.22 -11.33 11.22
C LEU A 93 -8.90 -12.71 11.34
N ASP A 94 -10.04 -12.81 12.03
CA ASP A 94 -10.67 -14.10 12.37
C ASP A 94 -10.95 -15.01 11.15
N GLN A 95 -11.19 -14.43 9.99
CA GLN A 95 -11.48 -15.18 8.76
C GLN A 95 -10.37 -15.06 7.70
N ALA A 96 -9.32 -14.29 7.98
CA ALA A 96 -8.22 -14.11 7.05
C ALA A 96 -7.33 -15.34 7.01
N ASP A 97 -7.06 -15.85 5.82
CA ASP A 97 -6.00 -16.81 5.59
C ASP A 97 -4.65 -16.10 5.39
N ILE A 98 -4.71 -14.91 4.78
CA ILE A 98 -3.56 -14.04 4.50
C ILE A 98 -3.92 -12.61 4.89
N PHE A 99 -3.05 -11.94 5.65
CA PHE A 99 -3.15 -10.50 5.89
C PHE A 99 -2.06 -9.78 5.09
N LEU A 100 -2.48 -8.80 4.29
CA LEU A 100 -1.60 -8.08 3.37
C LEU A 100 -1.50 -6.61 3.77
N VAL A 101 -0.29 -6.18 4.08
CA VAL A 101 0.09 -4.80 4.37
C VAL A 101 0.85 -4.24 3.17
N ILE A 102 0.44 -3.08 2.66
CA ILE A 102 1.07 -2.44 1.50
C ILE A 102 1.33 -0.97 1.80
N THR A 103 2.59 -0.60 1.97
CA THR A 103 3.03 0.80 2.15
C THR A 103 2.10 1.60 3.08
N PRO A 104 1.92 1.17 4.34
CA PRO A 104 1.13 1.91 5.31
C PRO A 104 1.82 3.23 5.68
N MET A 105 1.05 4.17 6.21
CA MET A 105 1.55 5.44 6.73
C MET A 105 0.88 5.77 8.05
N SER A 106 1.57 6.51 8.91
CA SER A 106 1.04 6.94 10.20
C SER A 106 -0.03 8.01 10.07
N SER A 107 -0.03 8.79 8.99
CA SER A 107 -1.02 9.84 8.68
C SER A 107 -1.43 9.82 7.20
N ALA A 108 -2.40 10.65 6.84
CA ALA A 108 -2.87 10.74 5.46
C ALA A 108 -1.75 11.22 4.52
N TYR A 109 -1.78 10.75 3.28
CA TYR A 109 -0.77 11.05 2.25
C TYR A 109 -0.49 12.55 2.03
N THR A 110 -1.48 13.41 2.28
CA THR A 110 -1.34 14.86 2.17
C THR A 110 -0.40 15.48 3.20
N ASP A 111 -0.10 14.74 4.28
CA ASP A 111 0.70 15.21 5.42
C ASP A 111 2.06 14.52 5.47
N PHE A 112 2.80 14.55 4.36
CA PHE A 112 4.10 13.88 4.26
C PHE A 112 5.09 14.28 5.37
N GLU A 113 5.04 15.54 5.83
CA GLU A 113 5.90 16.04 6.91
C GLU A 113 5.55 15.42 8.28
N GLU A 114 4.37 14.82 8.42
CA GLU A 114 3.91 14.16 9.65
C GLU A 114 4.08 12.63 9.63
N ASN A 115 4.50 12.06 8.50
CA ASN A 115 4.66 10.60 8.33
C ASN A 115 6.03 10.07 8.84
N TYR A 116 6.49 10.54 10.00
CA TYR A 116 7.73 10.10 10.64
C TYR A 116 7.48 9.18 11.83
N ALA A 117 6.39 8.44 11.84
CA ALA A 117 6.02 7.54 12.92
C ALA A 117 5.60 6.18 12.40
N GLU A 118 5.61 5.21 13.29
CA GLU A 118 5.06 3.88 13.04
C GLU A 118 3.56 3.95 12.76
N ALA A 119 3.08 3.12 11.84
CA ALA A 119 1.68 3.09 11.48
C ALA A 119 0.84 2.29 12.49
N TYR A 120 1.43 1.31 13.17
CA TYR A 120 0.74 0.37 14.04
C TYR A 120 1.00 0.68 15.50
N SER A 121 -0.03 0.65 16.32
CA SER A 121 0.08 0.70 17.78
C SER A 121 0.63 -0.62 18.36
N SER A 122 1.12 -0.58 19.59
CA SER A 122 1.59 -1.78 20.30
C SER A 122 0.50 -2.85 20.46
N GLU A 123 -0.76 -2.41 20.60
CA GLU A 123 -1.92 -3.30 20.71
C GLU A 123 -2.18 -4.04 19.40
N GLU A 124 -2.07 -3.36 18.27
CA GLU A 124 -2.22 -3.95 16.92
C GLU A 124 -1.09 -4.91 16.60
N LEU A 125 0.14 -4.54 16.94
CA LEU A 125 1.30 -5.42 16.79
C LEU A 125 1.14 -6.72 17.59
N ALA A 126 0.64 -6.62 18.84
CA ALA A 126 0.37 -7.80 19.66
C ALA A 126 -0.73 -8.71 19.09
N VAL A 127 -1.73 -8.12 18.42
CA VAL A 127 -2.78 -8.87 17.71
C VAL A 127 -2.19 -9.61 16.51
N LEU A 128 -1.39 -8.93 15.67
CA LEU A 128 -0.74 -9.51 14.50
C LEU A 128 0.24 -10.62 14.89
N GLU A 129 1.08 -10.38 15.90
CA GLU A 129 2.04 -11.38 16.36
C GLU A 129 1.34 -12.66 16.81
N ARG A 130 0.26 -12.54 17.60
CA ARG A 130 -0.52 -13.70 18.05
C ARG A 130 -1.13 -14.44 16.88
N TRP A 131 -1.78 -13.72 15.97
CA TRP A 131 -2.44 -14.32 14.81
C TRP A 131 -1.44 -15.08 13.92
N VAL A 132 -0.25 -14.53 13.67
CA VAL A 132 0.81 -15.23 12.92
C VAL A 132 1.32 -16.46 13.68
N ARG A 133 1.49 -16.39 15.00
CA ARG A 133 1.86 -17.54 15.84
C ARG A 133 0.82 -18.65 15.80
N GLU A 134 -0.43 -18.32 15.62
CA GLU A 134 -1.56 -19.26 15.49
C GLU A 134 -1.72 -19.81 14.07
N GLY A 135 -0.87 -19.42 13.13
CA GLY A 135 -0.77 -19.98 11.77
C GLY A 135 -1.24 -19.04 10.66
N GLY A 136 -1.58 -17.81 10.96
CA GLY A 136 -1.90 -16.79 9.96
C GLY A 136 -0.70 -16.43 9.08
N SER A 137 -0.94 -16.07 7.82
CA SER A 137 0.10 -15.70 6.87
C SER A 137 0.13 -14.18 6.68
N LEU A 138 1.22 -13.54 7.13
CA LEU A 138 1.43 -12.10 6.97
C LEU A 138 2.34 -11.82 5.77
N ILE A 139 1.90 -10.92 4.89
CA ILE A 139 2.71 -10.37 3.79
C ILE A 139 2.82 -8.87 3.99
N VAL A 140 4.05 -8.35 3.96
CA VAL A 140 4.32 -6.91 4.09
C VAL A 140 5.09 -6.44 2.88
N PHE A 141 4.53 -5.45 2.17
CA PHE A 141 5.24 -4.66 1.18
C PHE A 141 5.57 -3.31 1.78
N SER A 142 6.83 -2.94 1.72
CA SER A 142 7.33 -1.63 2.13
C SER A 142 8.22 -1.07 1.04
N GLU A 143 8.48 0.21 1.09
CA GLU A 143 9.36 0.95 0.21
C GLU A 143 10.32 1.81 1.03
N HIS A 144 11.01 2.73 0.34
CA HIS A 144 11.83 3.77 0.95
C HIS A 144 11.01 4.67 1.88
N PHE A 145 11.70 5.61 2.54
CA PHE A 145 11.06 6.64 3.36
C PHE A 145 9.81 7.27 2.69
N PRO A 146 8.71 7.45 3.43
CA PRO A 146 8.48 7.20 4.86
C PRO A 146 7.95 5.79 5.20
N PHE A 147 7.77 4.92 4.25
CA PHE A 147 7.11 3.62 4.41
C PHE A 147 7.95 2.64 5.25
N ASP A 148 9.27 2.73 5.20
CA ASP A 148 10.20 1.97 6.02
C ASP A 148 10.03 2.26 7.51
N ILE A 149 9.83 3.55 7.89
CA ILE A 149 9.55 3.94 9.28
C ILE A 149 8.17 3.41 9.70
N ALA A 150 7.17 3.57 8.84
CA ALA A 150 5.80 3.19 9.16
C ALA A 150 5.63 1.69 9.50
N VAL A 151 6.47 0.82 8.94
CA VAL A 151 6.45 -0.63 9.20
C VAL A 151 7.54 -1.11 10.16
N SER A 152 8.41 -0.24 10.67
CA SER A 152 9.57 -0.65 11.46
C SER A 152 9.18 -1.50 12.67
N GLY A 153 8.27 -1.05 13.52
CA GLY A 153 7.79 -1.80 14.69
C GLY A 153 7.09 -3.11 14.30
N LEU A 154 6.35 -3.12 13.18
CA LEU A 154 5.75 -4.35 12.66
C LEU A 154 6.82 -5.38 12.30
N LEU A 155 7.86 -4.99 11.59
CA LEU A 155 8.92 -5.90 11.17
C LEU A 155 9.79 -6.34 12.36
N GLU A 156 10.08 -5.42 13.30
CA GLU A 156 10.82 -5.74 14.54
C GLU A 156 10.10 -6.79 15.39
N THR A 157 8.77 -6.77 15.43
CA THR A 157 7.95 -7.80 16.11
C THR A 157 8.28 -9.21 15.61
N PHE A 158 8.70 -9.35 14.35
CA PHE A 158 9.11 -10.63 13.73
C PHE A 158 10.62 -10.79 13.61
N GLY A 159 11.41 -9.94 14.27
CA GLY A 159 12.88 -10.02 14.29
C GLY A 159 13.54 -9.52 12.99
N ILE A 160 12.84 -8.73 12.20
CA ILE A 160 13.36 -8.11 10.97
C ILE A 160 13.64 -6.64 11.28
N SER A 161 14.88 -6.20 11.08
CA SER A 161 15.25 -4.78 11.20
C SER A 161 15.38 -4.17 9.81
N THR A 162 14.91 -2.94 9.69
CA THR A 162 15.04 -2.10 8.48
C THR A 162 16.05 -0.99 8.73
N SER A 163 16.63 -0.48 7.66
CA SER A 163 17.40 0.76 7.67
C SER A 163 16.64 1.82 6.88
N ILE A 164 16.64 3.04 7.39
CA ILE A 164 16.07 4.19 6.67
C ILE A 164 16.97 4.50 5.47
N GLY A 165 16.40 4.54 4.29
CA GLY A 165 17.15 4.90 3.10
C GLY A 165 16.62 4.29 1.81
N ILE A 166 17.41 4.42 0.76
CA ILE A 166 17.15 3.86 -0.56
C ILE A 166 18.25 2.83 -0.87
N THR A 167 17.84 1.65 -1.30
CA THR A 167 18.78 0.63 -1.77
C THR A 167 19.09 0.84 -3.24
N ILE A 168 20.39 0.93 -3.58
CA ILE A 168 20.84 1.11 -4.96
C ILE A 168 21.73 -0.07 -5.35
N ASP A 169 21.42 -0.71 -6.47
CA ASP A 169 22.28 -1.72 -7.08
C ASP A 169 23.21 -1.08 -8.10
N HIS A 170 24.48 -0.89 -7.73
CA HIS A 170 25.49 -0.26 -8.59
C HIS A 170 26.00 -1.19 -9.71
N ASP A 171 25.79 -2.49 -9.61
CA ASP A 171 26.26 -3.45 -10.61
C ASP A 171 25.29 -3.55 -11.81
N PHE A 172 24.05 -3.15 -11.59
CA PHE A 172 23.02 -3.08 -12.63
C PHE A 172 22.70 -1.62 -12.93
N SER A 173 23.60 -0.96 -13.63
CA SER A 173 23.35 0.36 -14.21
C SER A 173 22.38 0.24 -15.39
N ASN A 174 21.16 -0.21 -15.15
CA ASN A 174 20.10 0.01 -16.10
C ASN A 174 19.75 1.49 -16.08
N GLU A 175 19.44 2.04 -17.23
CA GLU A 175 19.07 3.44 -17.43
C GLU A 175 17.81 3.85 -16.61
N SER A 176 17.14 2.87 -15.97
CA SER A 176 16.07 3.05 -15.01
C SER A 176 16.68 3.16 -13.61
N ALA A 177 16.99 4.37 -13.18
CA ALA A 177 17.49 4.62 -11.83
C ALA A 177 16.53 4.04 -10.78
N GLY A 178 17.06 3.13 -9.95
CA GLY A 178 16.35 2.57 -8.80
C GLY A 178 15.79 1.16 -8.96
N GLU A 179 15.85 0.53 -10.13
CA GLU A 179 15.39 -0.86 -10.26
C GLU A 179 16.46 -1.83 -9.73
N ILE A 180 16.07 -2.68 -8.78
CA ILE A 180 16.88 -3.79 -8.26
C ILE A 180 16.40 -5.09 -8.89
N VAL A 181 17.31 -5.81 -9.57
CA VAL A 181 16.99 -7.03 -10.29
C VAL A 181 17.62 -8.24 -9.63
N PHE A 182 16.80 -9.21 -9.29
CA PHE A 182 17.20 -10.53 -8.77
C PHE A 182 16.97 -11.57 -9.84
N GLU A 183 18.04 -12.09 -10.42
CA GLU A 183 18.02 -13.17 -11.39
C GLU A 183 19.27 -14.05 -11.28
N GLY A 184 19.31 -15.19 -11.96
CA GLY A 184 20.46 -16.08 -11.95
C GLY A 184 20.81 -16.57 -10.55
N GLU A 185 22.06 -16.29 -10.10
CA GLU A 185 22.58 -16.70 -8.79
C GLU A 185 22.06 -15.80 -7.64
N ARG A 186 21.55 -14.62 -7.94
CA ARG A 186 20.95 -13.70 -6.98
C ARG A 186 19.55 -14.16 -6.50
N LEU A 187 18.98 -15.17 -7.16
CA LEU A 187 17.67 -15.71 -6.84
C LEU A 187 17.80 -17.12 -6.29
N ASP A 188 17.48 -17.35 -5.00
CA ASP A 188 17.50 -18.73 -4.46
C ASP A 188 16.32 -19.54 -5.00
N LYS A 189 16.57 -20.23 -6.08
CA LYS A 189 15.58 -21.08 -6.78
C LYS A 189 15.08 -22.27 -5.95
N ARG A 190 15.72 -22.58 -4.82
CA ARG A 190 15.30 -23.66 -3.91
C ARG A 190 14.25 -23.19 -2.92
N HIS A 191 14.15 -21.87 -2.69
CA HIS A 191 13.17 -21.31 -1.77
C HIS A 191 11.75 -21.53 -2.32
N PRO A 192 10.79 -22.03 -1.52
CA PRO A 192 9.43 -22.34 -1.98
C PRO A 192 8.72 -21.18 -2.69
N ILE A 193 8.94 -19.95 -2.26
CA ILE A 193 8.36 -18.74 -2.89
C ILE A 193 8.84 -18.58 -4.33
N VAL A 194 10.12 -18.89 -4.60
CA VAL A 194 10.73 -18.78 -5.93
C VAL A 194 10.48 -20.04 -6.76
N ALA A 195 10.64 -21.19 -6.14
CA ALA A 195 10.45 -22.50 -6.80
C ALA A 195 9.02 -22.66 -7.32
N GLY A 196 8.00 -22.26 -6.54
CA GLY A 196 6.58 -22.20 -6.86
C GLY A 196 6.08 -23.15 -7.95
N LYS A 197 4.84 -23.07 -8.31
CA LYS A 197 4.28 -23.89 -9.41
C LYS A 197 4.79 -23.46 -10.81
N ARG A 198 5.36 -22.24 -10.93
CA ARG A 198 5.70 -21.62 -12.22
C ARG A 198 7.17 -21.25 -12.38
N SER A 199 8.01 -21.55 -11.39
CA SER A 199 9.45 -21.25 -11.39
C SER A 199 9.75 -19.78 -11.73
N VAL A 200 9.79 -18.94 -10.72
CA VAL A 200 10.18 -17.53 -10.91
C VAL A 200 11.64 -17.47 -11.35
N THR A 201 11.91 -16.80 -12.46
CA THR A 201 13.26 -16.68 -13.02
C THR A 201 13.87 -15.29 -12.81
N LYS A 202 13.03 -14.28 -12.58
CA LYS A 202 13.42 -12.89 -12.35
C LYS A 202 12.42 -12.25 -11.39
N VAL A 203 12.93 -11.48 -10.44
CA VAL A 203 12.16 -10.54 -9.61
C VAL A 203 12.80 -9.17 -9.78
N ALA A 204 12.00 -8.15 -9.99
CA ALA A 204 12.46 -6.76 -10.03
C ALA A 204 11.68 -5.96 -8.99
N SER A 205 12.36 -5.05 -8.33
CA SER A 205 11.81 -4.14 -7.34
C SER A 205 12.47 -2.77 -7.47
N TYR A 206 11.88 -1.76 -6.90
CA TYR A 206 12.52 -0.46 -6.70
C TYR A 206 13.05 -0.40 -5.25
N GLY A 207 14.22 0.21 -5.07
CA GLY A 207 14.87 0.41 -3.77
C GLY A 207 14.64 1.79 -3.19
#